data_04bd7b27156e2a8897aafb09cb175d6a
#
_entry.id   04bd7b27156e2a8897aafb09cb175d6a
#
_cell.length_a   1.000
_cell.length_b   1.000
_cell.length_c   1.000
_cell.angle_alpha   90.00
_cell.angle_beta   90.00
_cell.angle_gamma   90.00
#
_symmetry.space_group_name_H-M   'P 1'
#
loop_
_entity.id
_entity.type
_entity.pdbx_description
1 polymer ?
#
loop_
_entity_poly.entity_id
_entity_poly.type
_entity_poly.pdbx_seq_one_letter_code
_entity_poly.pdbx_strand_id
1 'polypeptide(L)'
;MIIHETGPAGYPYSVVKTSWAKENYEIDAPNKNMDAVEARSWITLDAAKKLLADCGQDFDALKKSAITKEFRPVTLNAKDNIDIKQQLRAFKSHNVIGKLDGSDPKLQDEYVIYTAHWDHLGVIPNCKAIRFLMAQSITRPVSPLLSSSQQRLQK
;
A
#
# COMPACT_ATOMS: atom_id res chain seq x y z
N MET A 1 0.44 -8.91 -11.37
CA MET A 1 -0.69 -8.07 -11.86
C MET A 1 -1.82 -8.09 -10.83
N ILE A 2 -2.43 -6.94 -10.55
CA ILE A 2 -3.57 -6.81 -9.62
C ILE A 2 -4.81 -6.45 -10.42
N ILE A 3 -5.90 -7.17 -10.19
CA ILE A 3 -7.19 -6.92 -10.84
C ILE A 3 -7.97 -5.91 -9.98
N HIS A 4 -8.36 -4.79 -10.57
CA HIS A 4 -9.14 -3.77 -9.88
C HIS A 4 -10.64 -4.02 -10.08
N GLU A 5 -11.34 -4.14 -8.96
CA GLU A 5 -12.80 -4.21 -8.92
C GLU A 5 -13.32 -2.98 -8.16
N THR A 6 -14.00 -2.08 -8.86
CA THR A 6 -14.49 -0.80 -8.31
C THR A 6 -15.37 -0.96 -7.07
N GLY A 7 -16.27 -1.96 -7.07
CA GLY A 7 -17.14 -2.22 -5.91
C GLY A 7 -16.37 -2.59 -4.65
N PRO A 8 -15.61 -3.70 -4.64
CA PRO A 8 -14.81 -4.09 -3.48
C PRO A 8 -13.74 -3.09 -3.08
N ALA A 9 -13.13 -2.38 -4.03
CA ALA A 9 -12.12 -1.38 -3.76
C ALA A 9 -12.69 -0.10 -3.14
N GLY A 10 -13.95 0.23 -3.42
CA GLY A 10 -14.59 1.45 -2.96
C GLY A 10 -14.16 2.73 -3.71
N TYR A 11 -13.40 2.59 -4.79
CA TYR A 11 -12.96 3.72 -5.64
C TYR A 11 -12.80 3.29 -7.10
N PRO A 12 -12.91 4.22 -8.07
CA PRO A 12 -12.80 3.91 -9.50
C PRO A 12 -11.35 3.66 -9.94
N TYR A 13 -11.17 2.95 -11.05
CA TYR A 13 -9.85 2.66 -11.63
C TYR A 13 -9.01 3.91 -11.97
N SER A 14 -9.66 5.05 -12.18
CA SER A 14 -8.98 6.34 -12.39
C SER A 14 -8.07 6.72 -11.24
N VAL A 15 -8.41 6.34 -10.00
CA VAL A 15 -7.54 6.55 -8.82
C VAL A 15 -6.25 5.74 -8.95
N VAL A 16 -6.33 4.49 -9.38
CA VAL A 16 -5.16 3.66 -9.66
C VAL A 16 -4.27 4.34 -10.70
N LYS A 17 -4.85 4.76 -11.83
CA LYS A 17 -4.09 5.45 -12.90
C LYS A 17 -3.37 6.68 -12.39
N THR A 18 -4.05 7.54 -11.65
CA THR A 18 -3.44 8.78 -11.13
C THR A 18 -2.37 8.54 -10.07
N SER A 19 -2.54 7.51 -9.24
CA SER A 19 -1.56 7.17 -8.21
C SER A 19 -0.28 6.55 -8.78
N TRP A 20 -0.42 5.68 -9.80
CA TRP A 20 0.70 4.96 -10.39
C TRP A 20 1.34 5.66 -11.59
N ALA A 21 0.70 6.67 -12.17
CA ALA A 21 1.27 7.49 -13.23
C ALA A 21 2.23 8.58 -12.72
N LYS A 22 2.68 8.46 -11.48
CA LYS A 22 3.63 9.36 -10.83
C LYS A 22 4.93 8.63 -10.56
N GLU A 23 5.91 9.38 -10.09
CA GLU A 23 7.13 8.82 -9.54
C GLU A 23 6.80 7.90 -8.35
N ASN A 24 7.30 6.68 -8.40
CA ASN A 24 7.12 5.69 -7.34
C ASN A 24 8.45 5.50 -6.61
N TYR A 25 8.38 5.22 -5.32
CA TYR A 25 9.53 5.12 -4.45
C TYR A 25 9.67 3.71 -3.91
N GLU A 26 10.89 3.22 -3.90
CA GLU A 26 11.27 1.94 -3.32
C GLU A 26 12.44 2.16 -2.37
N ILE A 27 12.48 1.38 -1.30
CA ILE A 27 13.64 1.36 -0.40
C ILE A 27 14.78 0.65 -1.13
N ASP A 28 15.96 1.28 -1.14
CA ASP A 28 17.16 0.67 -1.69
C ASP A 28 17.66 -0.42 -0.74
N ALA A 29 17.30 -1.66 -1.05
CA ALA A 29 17.68 -2.81 -0.26
C ALA A 29 19.11 -3.27 -0.59
N PRO A 30 19.83 -3.90 0.36
CA PRO A 30 21.21 -4.36 0.16
C PRO A 30 21.39 -5.30 -1.03
N ASN A 31 20.35 -6.07 -1.36
CA ASN A 31 20.32 -6.97 -2.52
C ASN A 31 19.84 -6.28 -3.82
N LYS A 32 19.74 -4.94 -3.84
CA LYS A 32 19.23 -4.15 -4.97
C LYS A 32 17.84 -4.57 -5.42
N ASN A 33 17.00 -4.95 -4.47
CA ASN A 33 15.62 -5.40 -4.71
C ASN A 33 15.50 -6.62 -5.65
N MET A 34 16.51 -7.48 -5.69
CA MET A 34 16.53 -8.66 -6.57
C MET A 34 15.42 -9.68 -6.23
N ASP A 35 14.82 -9.60 -5.04
CA ASP A 35 13.68 -10.43 -4.63
C ASP A 35 12.33 -9.85 -5.09
N ALA A 36 12.32 -8.65 -5.64
CA ALA A 36 11.10 -8.04 -6.13
C ALA A 36 10.66 -8.66 -7.46
N VAL A 37 9.35 -8.68 -7.69
CA VAL A 37 8.83 -9.09 -8.98
C VAL A 37 9.26 -8.09 -10.07
N GLU A 38 9.64 -8.60 -11.23
CA GLU A 38 10.18 -7.79 -12.34
C GLU A 38 9.18 -6.73 -12.83
N ALA A 39 7.89 -7.07 -12.85
CA ALA A 39 6.85 -6.13 -13.25
C ALA A 39 5.66 -6.18 -12.30
N ARG A 40 5.20 -5.00 -11.89
CA ARG A 40 3.99 -4.79 -11.10
C ARG A 40 3.01 -3.97 -11.91
N SER A 41 1.81 -4.46 -12.07
CA SER A 41 0.79 -3.81 -12.89
C SER A 41 -0.60 -3.94 -12.31
N TRP A 42 -1.48 -3.07 -12.75
CA TRP A 42 -2.91 -3.12 -12.48
C TRP A 42 -3.67 -3.31 -13.78
N ILE A 43 -4.77 -4.06 -13.71
CA ILE A 43 -5.67 -4.30 -14.83
C ILE A 43 -7.12 -4.03 -14.40
N THR A 44 -7.93 -3.53 -15.31
CA THR A 44 -9.37 -3.37 -15.04
C THR A 44 -10.05 -4.74 -14.99
N LEU A 45 -11.21 -4.81 -14.32
CA LEU A 45 -11.99 -6.04 -14.26
C LEU A 45 -12.35 -6.58 -15.64
N ASP A 46 -12.81 -5.69 -16.54
CA ASP A 46 -13.23 -6.09 -17.89
C ASP A 46 -12.05 -6.66 -18.70
N ALA A 47 -10.88 -6.00 -18.62
CA ALA A 47 -9.69 -6.50 -19.30
C ALA A 47 -9.21 -7.83 -18.69
N ALA A 48 -9.33 -8.01 -17.37
CA ALA A 48 -9.01 -9.26 -16.70
C ALA A 48 -9.96 -10.40 -17.12
N LYS A 49 -11.27 -10.14 -17.15
CA LYS A 49 -12.27 -11.10 -17.63
C LYS A 49 -12.00 -11.52 -19.06
N LYS A 50 -11.70 -10.56 -19.93
CA LYS A 50 -11.35 -10.85 -21.31
C LYS A 50 -10.08 -11.69 -21.42
N LEU A 51 -9.01 -11.32 -20.73
CA LEU A 51 -7.75 -12.08 -20.74
C LEU A 51 -7.95 -13.51 -20.28
N LEU A 52 -8.69 -13.71 -19.19
CA LEU A 52 -8.96 -15.05 -18.67
C LEU A 52 -9.82 -15.88 -19.64
N ALA A 53 -10.86 -15.27 -20.22
CA ALA A 53 -11.69 -15.95 -21.22
C ALA A 53 -10.90 -16.35 -22.46
N ASP A 54 -10.01 -15.47 -22.96
CA ASP A 54 -9.11 -15.77 -24.09
C ASP A 54 -8.15 -16.94 -23.75
N CYS A 55 -7.86 -17.16 -22.45
CA CYS A 55 -7.08 -18.30 -21.96
C CYS A 55 -7.94 -19.51 -21.54
N GLY A 56 -9.23 -19.52 -21.86
CA GLY A 56 -10.14 -20.61 -21.53
C GLY A 56 -10.50 -20.69 -20.04
N GLN A 57 -10.38 -19.61 -19.30
CA GLN A 57 -10.68 -19.53 -17.87
C GLN A 57 -11.85 -18.60 -17.59
N ASP A 58 -12.64 -18.95 -16.57
CA ASP A 58 -13.71 -18.09 -16.06
C ASP A 58 -13.25 -17.33 -14.83
N PHE A 59 -13.34 -15.99 -14.87
CA PHE A 59 -12.91 -15.12 -13.78
C PHE A 59 -13.69 -15.39 -12.49
N ASP A 60 -15.00 -15.47 -12.57
CA ASP A 60 -15.85 -15.56 -11.38
C ASP A 60 -15.70 -16.94 -10.71
N ALA A 61 -15.51 -17.99 -11.49
CA ALA A 61 -15.17 -19.34 -11.00
C ALA A 61 -13.81 -19.36 -10.30
N LEU A 62 -12.78 -18.77 -10.92
CA LEU A 62 -11.44 -18.67 -10.32
C LEU A 62 -11.46 -17.85 -9.04
N LYS A 63 -12.15 -16.71 -9.03
CA LYS A 63 -12.30 -15.86 -7.85
C LYS A 63 -12.98 -16.61 -6.71
N LYS A 64 -14.03 -17.38 -7.00
CA LYS A 64 -14.73 -18.22 -6.01
C LYS A 64 -13.84 -19.32 -5.46
N SER A 65 -13.03 -19.96 -6.30
CA SER A 65 -12.10 -21.01 -5.85
C SER A 65 -10.92 -20.45 -5.06
N ALA A 66 -10.46 -19.23 -5.36
CA ALA A 66 -9.30 -18.62 -4.73
C ALA A 66 -9.42 -18.40 -3.21
N ILE A 67 -10.64 -18.42 -2.66
CA ILE A 67 -10.88 -18.31 -1.22
C ILE A 67 -10.89 -19.66 -0.50
N THR A 68 -10.72 -20.77 -1.21
CA THR A 68 -10.68 -22.11 -0.63
C THR A 68 -9.24 -22.53 -0.33
N LYS A 69 -9.05 -23.46 0.64
CA LYS A 69 -7.72 -23.98 0.99
C LYS A 69 -7.12 -24.87 -0.11
N GLU A 70 -7.99 -25.44 -0.92
CA GLU A 70 -7.65 -26.34 -2.03
C GLU A 70 -7.21 -25.61 -3.28
N PHE A 71 -7.38 -24.29 -3.34
CA PHE A 71 -7.00 -23.48 -4.50
C PHE A 71 -5.53 -23.70 -4.87
N ARG A 72 -5.30 -23.86 -6.16
CA ARG A 72 -3.96 -23.85 -6.74
C ARG A 72 -3.93 -22.86 -7.90
N PRO A 73 -2.82 -22.14 -8.10
CA PRO A 73 -2.66 -21.23 -9.23
C PRO A 73 -2.86 -21.96 -10.56
N VAL A 74 -3.53 -21.30 -11.49
CA VAL A 74 -3.82 -21.84 -12.82
C VAL A 74 -2.87 -21.21 -13.83
N THR A 75 -2.22 -22.04 -14.65
CA THR A 75 -1.38 -21.59 -15.75
C THR A 75 -2.25 -21.09 -16.90
N LEU A 76 -2.03 -19.84 -17.32
CA LEU A 76 -2.83 -19.23 -18.38
C LEU A 76 -2.31 -19.53 -19.80
N ASN A 77 -1.10 -20.09 -19.95
CA ASN A 77 -0.43 -20.30 -21.24
C ASN A 77 -0.37 -19.02 -22.11
N ALA A 78 -0.40 -17.87 -21.47
CA ALA A 78 -0.26 -16.58 -22.11
C ALA A 78 1.17 -16.09 -22.02
N LYS A 79 1.60 -15.31 -23.01
CA LYS A 79 2.88 -14.59 -23.00
C LYS A 79 2.60 -13.11 -22.91
N ASP A 80 3.36 -12.41 -22.10
CA ASP A 80 3.36 -10.96 -22.00
C ASP A 80 4.67 -10.43 -22.54
N ASN A 81 4.62 -9.29 -23.22
CA ASN A 81 5.79 -8.56 -23.68
C ASN A 81 5.74 -7.15 -23.11
N ILE A 82 6.63 -6.89 -22.17
CA ILE A 82 6.67 -5.63 -21.43
C ILE A 82 7.94 -4.87 -21.79
N ASP A 83 7.77 -3.66 -22.32
CA ASP A 83 8.87 -2.70 -22.53
C ASP A 83 8.62 -1.47 -21.66
N ILE A 84 9.39 -1.32 -20.58
CA ILE A 84 9.29 -0.20 -19.65
C ILE A 84 10.61 0.56 -19.65
N LYS A 85 10.54 1.83 -20.06
CA LYS A 85 11.65 2.77 -19.93
C LYS A 85 11.46 3.58 -18.67
N GLN A 86 12.42 3.49 -17.75
CA GLN A 86 12.38 4.22 -16.49
C GLN A 86 13.69 4.94 -16.22
N GLN A 87 13.59 6.03 -15.48
CA GLN A 87 14.74 6.76 -15.00
C GLN A 87 14.79 6.62 -13.48
N LEU A 88 15.92 6.12 -12.98
CA LEU A 88 16.12 5.94 -11.54
C LEU A 88 16.91 7.12 -10.98
N ARG A 89 16.49 7.60 -9.82
CA ARG A 89 17.27 8.52 -9.00
C ARG A 89 17.24 8.09 -7.54
N ALA A 90 18.37 8.19 -6.88
CA ALA A 90 18.48 7.94 -5.46
C ALA A 90 18.38 9.25 -4.66
N PHE A 91 17.70 9.22 -3.54
CA PHE A 91 17.67 10.31 -2.57
C PHE A 91 17.52 9.73 -1.17
N LYS A 92 17.77 10.56 -0.17
CA LYS A 92 17.63 10.18 1.24
C LYS A 92 16.45 10.89 1.86
N SER A 93 15.70 10.16 2.67
CA SER A 93 14.66 10.70 3.54
C SER A 93 14.98 10.34 4.99
N HIS A 94 14.32 11.00 5.93
CA HIS A 94 14.58 10.84 7.36
C HIS A 94 13.27 10.64 8.10
N ASN A 95 13.28 9.73 9.08
CA ASN A 95 12.24 9.66 10.09
C ASN A 95 12.65 10.53 11.27
N VAL A 96 11.69 11.27 11.82
CA VAL A 96 11.88 12.01 13.07
C VAL A 96 11.22 11.21 14.17
N ILE A 97 12.01 10.85 15.18
CA ILE A 97 11.55 10.03 16.31
C ILE A 97 11.76 10.86 17.58
N GLY A 98 10.70 11.04 18.35
CA GLY A 98 10.74 11.61 19.68
C GLY A 98 10.26 10.58 20.71
N LYS A 99 10.88 10.54 21.88
CA LYS A 99 10.47 9.71 23.00
C LYS A 99 10.22 10.59 24.21
N LEU A 100 9.09 10.35 24.88
CA LEU A 100 8.80 10.86 26.21
C LEU A 100 8.73 9.67 27.16
N ASP A 101 9.60 9.63 28.15
CA ASP A 101 9.63 8.55 29.11
C ASP A 101 8.45 8.62 30.07
N GLY A 102 7.83 7.48 30.34
CA GLY A 102 6.78 7.37 31.35
C GLY A 102 7.35 7.43 32.78
N SER A 103 6.56 7.94 33.72
CA SER A 103 6.96 8.05 35.13
C SER A 103 6.64 6.81 35.99
N ASP A 104 5.84 5.89 35.48
CA ASP A 104 5.47 4.68 36.23
C ASP A 104 6.49 3.56 35.97
N PRO A 105 7.23 3.10 37.05
CA PRO A 105 8.23 2.06 36.90
C PRO A 105 7.71 0.71 36.43
N LYS A 106 6.40 0.43 36.60
CA LYS A 106 5.79 -0.83 36.15
C LYS A 106 5.42 -0.82 34.67
N LEU A 107 5.27 0.37 34.09
CA LEU A 107 4.80 0.56 32.72
C LEU A 107 5.91 1.14 31.81
N GLN A 108 7.13 1.31 32.32
CA GLN A 108 8.23 1.97 31.57
C GLN A 108 8.65 1.22 30.31
N ASP A 109 8.35 -0.07 30.22
CA ASP A 109 8.63 -0.91 29.05
C ASP A 109 7.45 -0.99 28.07
N GLU A 110 6.33 -0.31 28.40
CA GLU A 110 5.17 -0.19 27.52
C GLU A 110 5.20 1.16 26.77
N TYR A 111 4.85 1.14 25.49
CA TYR A 111 4.90 2.32 24.64
C TYR A 111 3.54 2.63 24.01
N VAL A 112 3.14 3.88 24.06
CA VAL A 112 2.10 4.43 23.20
C VAL A 112 2.78 5.13 22.03
N ILE A 113 2.53 4.67 20.82
CA ILE A 113 3.20 5.17 19.63
C ILE A 113 2.22 5.98 18.81
N TYR A 114 2.59 7.24 18.52
CA TYR A 114 1.91 8.08 17.54
C TYR A 114 2.75 8.12 16.27
N THR A 115 2.13 7.85 15.13
CA THR A 115 2.80 7.91 13.84
C THR A 115 2.05 8.84 12.90
N ALA A 116 2.77 9.61 12.11
CA ALA A 116 2.22 10.39 11.03
C ALA A 116 3.26 10.47 9.91
N HIS A 117 2.83 10.34 8.66
CA HIS A 117 3.73 10.58 7.55
C HIS A 117 3.64 12.03 7.07
N TRP A 118 4.74 12.58 6.60
CA TRP A 118 4.87 13.98 6.19
C TRP A 118 5.00 14.15 4.66
N ASP A 119 4.93 13.06 3.93
CA ASP A 119 5.15 12.97 2.49
C ASP A 119 3.86 12.75 1.68
N HIS A 120 2.70 13.15 2.20
CA HIS A 120 1.40 12.82 1.61
C HIS A 120 1.25 13.28 0.15
N LEU A 121 1.08 14.58 -0.09
CA LEU A 121 0.98 15.14 -1.44
C LEU A 121 2.18 16.01 -1.83
N GLY A 122 3.16 16.11 -0.94
CA GLY A 122 4.35 16.92 -1.15
C GLY A 122 4.10 18.42 -1.00
N VAL A 123 4.92 19.19 -1.68
CA VAL A 123 4.86 20.66 -1.66
C VAL A 123 3.94 21.14 -2.77
N ILE A 124 2.95 21.97 -2.42
CA ILE A 124 2.11 22.64 -3.40
C ILE A 124 2.74 23.98 -3.77
N PRO A 125 3.23 24.14 -5.01
CA PRO A 125 3.69 25.45 -5.48
C PRO A 125 2.50 26.43 -5.45
N ASN A 126 2.77 27.66 -5.04
CA ASN A 126 1.76 28.74 -5.02
C ASN A 126 0.67 28.68 -3.94
N CYS A 127 0.74 27.76 -2.98
CA CYS A 127 -0.14 27.80 -1.82
C CYS A 127 0.39 28.80 -0.79
N LYS A 128 -0.36 29.87 -0.54
CA LYS A 128 0.07 30.96 0.38
C LYS A 128 -0.03 30.57 1.86
N ALA A 129 -0.88 29.60 2.20
CA ALA A 129 -1.20 29.26 3.60
C ALA A 129 -0.50 27.99 4.10
N ILE A 130 -0.43 26.92 3.30
CA ILE A 130 0.17 25.65 3.69
C ILE A 130 0.98 25.12 2.50
N ARG A 131 2.29 25.09 2.63
CA ARG A 131 3.19 24.58 1.59
C ARG A 131 3.27 23.05 1.56
N PHE A 132 2.87 22.40 2.65
CA PHE A 132 2.89 20.95 2.77
C PHE A 132 1.49 20.44 3.07
N LEU A 133 1.02 19.47 2.29
CA LEU A 133 -0.13 18.67 2.67
C LEU A 133 0.38 17.44 3.42
N MET A 134 0.11 17.40 4.70
CA MET A 134 0.41 16.25 5.55
C MET A 134 -0.84 15.41 5.71
N ALA A 135 -0.71 14.09 5.63
CA ALA A 135 -1.78 13.21 6.04
C ALA A 135 -1.76 13.09 7.55
N GLN A 136 -2.84 13.47 8.19
CA GLN A 136 -3.08 13.09 9.57
C GLN A 136 -3.61 11.66 9.57
N SER A 137 -2.73 10.70 9.72
CA SER A 137 -3.12 9.31 9.97
C SER A 137 -2.73 8.97 11.40
N ILE A 138 -3.73 8.83 12.25
CA ILE A 138 -3.52 8.23 13.57
C ILE A 138 -3.64 6.74 13.34
N THR A 139 -2.52 6.06 13.18
CA THR A 139 -2.48 4.60 13.18
C THR A 139 -2.77 4.12 14.61
N ARG A 140 -3.82 3.33 14.77
CA ARG A 140 -4.13 2.71 16.05
C ARG A 140 -3.00 1.76 16.46
N PRO A 141 -2.61 1.76 17.74
CA PRO A 141 -1.62 0.80 18.23
C PRO A 141 -2.07 -0.64 18.02
N VAL A 142 -1.14 -1.49 17.64
CA VAL A 142 -1.39 -2.89 17.24
C VAL A 142 -1.47 -3.85 18.44
N SER A 143 -1.54 -3.35 19.68
CA SER A 143 -1.60 -4.20 20.87
C SER A 143 -3.00 -4.26 21.48
N PRO A 144 -3.53 -5.46 21.79
CA PRO A 144 -4.80 -5.62 22.52
C PRO A 144 -4.80 -4.98 23.91
N LEU A 145 -3.63 -4.75 24.51
CA LEU A 145 -3.47 -4.12 25.83
C LEU A 145 -3.78 -2.62 25.82
N LEU A 146 -3.76 -1.97 24.66
CA LEU A 146 -4.00 -0.53 24.55
C LEU A 146 -5.49 -0.16 24.43
N SER A 147 -6.37 -1.12 24.16
CA SER A 147 -7.82 -0.85 24.12
C SER A 147 -8.39 -0.45 25.48
N SER A 148 -7.79 -0.91 26.57
CA SER A 148 -8.21 -0.58 27.93
C SER A 148 -7.70 0.78 28.43
N SER A 149 -6.61 1.29 27.88
CA SER A 149 -6.08 2.60 28.23
C SER A 149 -6.75 3.74 27.47
N GLN A 150 -7.22 3.49 26.25
CA GLN A 150 -8.03 4.47 25.50
C GLN A 150 -9.35 4.81 26.19
N GLN A 151 -9.95 3.88 26.93
CA GLN A 151 -11.17 4.14 27.70
C GLN A 151 -10.95 5.04 28.92
N ARG A 152 -9.71 5.17 29.41
CA ARG A 152 -9.36 6.05 30.54
C ARG A 152 -9.08 7.49 30.16
N LEU A 153 -8.77 7.77 28.89
CA LEU A 153 -8.52 9.13 28.42
C LEU A 153 -9.80 9.86 27.98
N GLN A 154 -10.95 9.19 27.98
CA GLN A 154 -12.27 9.77 27.67
C GLN A 154 -13.11 10.09 28.92
N LYS A 155 -12.55 10.03 30.10
CA LYS A 155 -13.11 10.54 31.35
C LYS A 155 -12.24 11.66 31.89
#